data_e8a0ca926ca1af2b3ea8a0abbd21be8e
#
_entry.id   e8a0ca926ca1af2b3ea8a0abbd21be8e
#
_cell.length_a   1.000
_cell.length_b   1.000
_cell.length_c   1.000
_cell.angle_alpha   90.00
_cell.angle_beta   90.00
_cell.angle_gamma   90.00
#
_symmetry.space_group_name_H-M   'P 1'
#
loop_
_entity.id
_entity.type
_entity.pdbx_description
1 polymer ?
#
loop_
_entity_poly.entity_id
_entity_poly.type
_entity_poly.pdbx_seq_one_letter_code
_entity_poly.pdbx_strand_id
1 'polypeptide(L)'
;MAEINWRDNWDSAQEEAQKENRRILLELYMDGCPHCTHLHTETHTDPGVIQAVNSKFIPVRLDGRKNMDIVKKFNVTGAPTTLVFEADGKEVQRFPGYYPPADYLKQLEKTG
;
A
#
# COMPACT_ATOMS: atom_id res chain seq x y z
N MET A 1 13.72 13.57 8.57
CA MET A 1 13.58 12.12 8.66
C MET A 1 12.79 11.60 7.48
N ALA A 2 13.19 10.43 6.99
CA ALA A 2 12.48 9.85 5.86
C ALA A 2 11.16 9.25 6.30
N GLU A 3 10.17 9.38 5.44
CA GLU A 3 8.85 8.77 5.63
C GLU A 3 8.39 8.23 4.29
N ILE A 4 7.42 7.30 4.32
CA ILE A 4 6.78 6.87 3.08
C ILE A 4 5.95 8.04 2.56
N ASN A 5 6.11 8.37 1.29
CA ASN A 5 5.42 9.49 0.66
C ASN A 5 4.02 9.08 0.19
N TRP A 6 3.14 8.80 1.15
CA TRP A 6 1.79 8.33 0.87
C TRP A 6 0.97 9.33 0.09
N ARG A 7 0.34 8.87 -1.00
CA ARG A 7 -0.72 9.61 -1.69
C ARG A 7 -2.04 9.28 -1.04
N ASP A 8 -2.98 10.18 -1.17
CA ASP A 8 -4.31 10.03 -0.56
C ASP A 8 -5.45 10.08 -1.58
N ASN A 9 -5.13 9.93 -2.87
CA ASN A 9 -6.13 9.94 -3.93
C ASN A 9 -5.80 8.84 -4.95
N TRP A 10 -6.76 7.94 -5.16
CA TRP A 10 -6.55 6.79 -6.03
C TRP A 10 -6.36 7.18 -7.49
N ASP A 11 -7.23 8.06 -8.01
CA ASP A 11 -7.20 8.41 -9.42
C ASP A 11 -5.91 9.13 -9.80
N SER A 12 -5.49 10.10 -9.00
CA SER A 12 -4.24 10.82 -9.29
C SER A 12 -3.01 9.93 -9.16
N ALA A 13 -3.05 8.97 -8.23
CA ALA A 13 -1.96 8.02 -8.06
C ALA A 13 -1.84 7.10 -9.28
N GLN A 14 -2.96 6.67 -9.84
CA GLN A 14 -2.95 5.86 -11.05
C GLN A 14 -2.36 6.63 -12.24
N GLU A 15 -2.73 7.89 -12.39
CA GLU A 15 -2.19 8.75 -13.43
C GLU A 15 -0.67 8.90 -13.27
N GLU A 16 -0.22 9.15 -12.05
CA GLU A 16 1.19 9.27 -11.74
C GLU A 16 1.95 7.99 -12.08
N ALA A 17 1.39 6.84 -11.70
CA ALA A 17 2.00 5.54 -11.94
C ALA A 17 2.16 5.27 -13.45
N GLN A 18 1.13 5.58 -14.24
CA GLN A 18 1.19 5.40 -15.68
C GLN A 18 2.23 6.32 -16.32
N LYS A 19 2.28 7.57 -15.87
CA LYS A 19 3.21 8.56 -16.39
C LYS A 19 4.66 8.17 -16.12
N GLU A 20 4.92 7.63 -14.93
CA GLU A 20 6.27 7.26 -14.51
C GLU A 20 6.61 5.80 -14.78
N ASN A 21 5.64 5.02 -15.25
CA ASN A 21 5.78 3.57 -15.44
C ASN A 21 6.24 2.87 -14.16
N ARG A 22 5.58 3.17 -13.05
CA ARG A 22 5.88 2.61 -11.74
C ARG A 22 4.69 1.83 -11.21
N ARG A 23 4.97 0.80 -10.40
CA ARG A 23 3.93 0.03 -9.72
C ARG A 23 3.28 0.85 -8.64
N ILE A 24 2.03 0.49 -8.30
CA ILE A 24 1.27 1.13 -7.23
C ILE A 24 1.24 0.19 -6.05
N LEU A 25 1.48 0.73 -4.86
CA LEU A 25 1.28 0.00 -3.61
C LEU A 25 0.13 0.68 -2.88
N LEU A 26 -1.00 -0.01 -2.79
CA LEU A 26 -2.20 0.51 -2.15
C LEU A 26 -2.39 -0.15 -0.80
N GLU A 27 -2.48 0.65 0.26
CA GLU A 27 -2.89 0.14 1.56
C GLU A 27 -4.26 0.67 1.91
N LEU A 28 -5.17 -0.25 2.21
CA LEU A 28 -6.50 0.09 2.72
C LEU A 28 -6.52 -0.19 4.22
N TYR A 29 -6.75 0.85 5.00
CA TYR A 29 -6.79 0.76 6.45
C TYR A 29 -8.14 1.24 6.98
N MET A 30 -8.35 1.09 8.29
CA MET A 30 -9.53 1.62 8.97
C MET A 30 -9.10 2.21 10.30
N ASP A 31 -9.73 3.32 10.68
CA ASP A 31 -9.50 3.92 12.00
C ASP A 31 -9.96 2.94 13.08
N GLY A 32 -9.23 2.93 14.20
CA GLY A 32 -9.56 2.04 15.32
C GLY A 32 -9.16 0.59 15.11
N CYS A 33 -8.44 0.29 14.05
CA CYS A 33 -7.97 -1.06 13.75
C CYS A 33 -6.58 -1.26 14.37
N PRO A 34 -6.42 -2.14 15.40
CA PRO A 34 -5.12 -2.33 16.04
C PRO A 34 -4.03 -2.82 15.10
N HIS A 35 -4.36 -3.72 14.19
CA HIS A 35 -3.37 -4.25 13.23
C HIS A 35 -2.95 -3.18 12.23
N CYS A 36 -3.87 -2.29 11.83
CA CYS A 36 -3.54 -1.16 10.97
C CYS A 36 -2.58 -0.21 11.66
N THR A 37 -2.86 0.12 12.92
CA THR A 37 -2.01 0.98 13.73
C THR A 37 -0.63 0.37 13.90
N HIS A 38 -0.56 -0.93 14.21
CA HIS A 38 0.70 -1.64 14.40
C HIS A 38 1.55 -1.63 13.11
N LEU A 39 0.92 -1.89 11.97
CA LEU A 39 1.61 -1.83 10.69
C LEU A 39 2.17 -0.44 10.44
N HIS A 40 1.38 0.59 10.70
CA HIS A 40 1.77 1.98 10.41
C HIS A 40 2.87 2.49 11.36
N THR A 41 2.83 2.10 12.61
CA THR A 41 3.80 2.60 13.61
C THR A 41 5.09 1.80 13.63
N GLU A 42 5.08 0.55 13.21
CA GLU A 42 6.27 -0.30 13.28
C GLU A 42 6.88 -0.56 11.90
N THR A 43 6.08 -1.00 10.95
CA THR A 43 6.59 -1.40 9.64
C THR A 43 6.78 -0.20 8.71
N HIS A 44 5.81 0.70 8.65
CA HIS A 44 5.91 1.88 7.78
C HIS A 44 6.96 2.89 8.24
N THR A 45 7.49 2.73 9.43
CA THR A 45 8.56 3.60 9.96
C THR A 45 9.95 2.96 9.85
N ASP A 46 10.02 1.72 9.40
CA ASP A 46 11.30 1.04 9.22
C ASP A 46 12.07 1.63 8.03
N PRO A 47 13.34 2.02 8.21
CA PRO A 47 14.11 2.66 7.13
C PRO A 47 14.19 1.83 5.84
N GLY A 48 14.35 0.52 5.95
CA GLY A 48 14.41 -0.36 4.79
C GLY A 48 13.09 -0.40 4.03
N VAL A 49 11.97 -0.43 4.76
CA VAL A 49 10.63 -0.40 4.15
C VAL A 49 10.40 0.94 3.47
N ILE A 50 10.71 2.03 4.15
CA ILE A 50 10.55 3.38 3.61
C ILE A 50 11.29 3.51 2.28
N GLN A 51 12.55 3.09 2.25
CA GLN A 51 13.36 3.19 1.05
C GLN A 51 12.81 2.34 -0.08
N ALA A 52 12.45 1.10 0.20
CA ALA A 52 11.94 0.19 -0.82
C ALA A 52 10.62 0.70 -1.41
N VAL A 53 9.72 1.16 -0.56
CA VAL A 53 8.41 1.65 -1.00
C VAL A 53 8.55 2.92 -1.84
N ASN A 54 9.29 3.90 -1.32
CA ASN A 54 9.44 5.18 -2.03
C ASN A 54 10.19 5.05 -3.35
N SER A 55 11.15 4.12 -3.44
CA SER A 55 11.97 4.00 -4.65
C SER A 55 11.32 3.16 -5.74
N LYS A 56 10.47 2.20 -5.37
CA LYS A 56 9.95 1.21 -6.34
C LYS A 56 8.46 1.37 -6.65
N PHE A 57 7.73 2.09 -5.83
CA PHE A 57 6.27 2.16 -5.93
C PHE A 57 5.77 3.58 -5.87
N ILE A 58 4.53 3.76 -6.34
CA ILE A 58 3.73 4.93 -6.01
C ILE A 58 2.85 4.48 -4.84
N PRO A 59 3.16 4.90 -3.60
CA PRO A 59 2.40 4.43 -2.44
C PRO A 59 1.15 5.25 -2.22
N VAL A 60 0.03 4.56 -1.99
CA VAL A 60 -1.28 5.17 -1.73
C VAL A 60 -1.85 4.56 -0.46
N ARG A 61 -2.29 5.38 0.48
CA ARG A 61 -2.88 4.90 1.72
C ARG A 61 -4.25 5.54 1.90
N LEU A 62 -5.29 4.71 1.93
CA LEU A 62 -6.67 5.17 1.96
C LEU A 62 -7.44 4.52 3.10
N ASP A 63 -8.29 5.34 3.75
CA ASP A 63 -9.25 4.84 4.73
C ASP A 63 -10.36 4.11 3.98
N GLY A 64 -10.53 2.81 4.27
CA GLY A 64 -11.53 2.00 3.59
C GLY A 64 -12.96 2.48 3.81
N ARG A 65 -13.25 3.07 4.97
CA ARG A 65 -14.59 3.59 5.25
C ARG A 65 -14.93 4.81 4.39
N LYS A 66 -13.93 5.57 4.00
CA LYS A 66 -14.09 6.76 3.16
C LYS A 66 -13.94 6.44 1.67
N ASN A 67 -13.57 5.21 1.34
CA ASN A 67 -13.31 4.77 -0.02
C ASN A 67 -13.97 3.43 -0.29
N MET A 68 -15.24 3.30 0.06
CA MET A 68 -15.97 2.04 -0.08
C MET A 68 -16.09 1.57 -1.52
N ASP A 69 -16.10 2.48 -2.47
CA ASP A 69 -16.09 2.15 -3.89
C ASP A 69 -14.84 1.35 -4.27
N ILE A 70 -13.70 1.73 -3.73
CA ILE A 70 -12.42 1.05 -3.97
C ILE A 70 -12.39 -0.31 -3.24
N VAL A 71 -12.86 -0.34 -2.00
CA VAL A 71 -12.96 -1.58 -1.22
C VAL A 71 -13.80 -2.62 -1.98
N LYS A 72 -14.94 -2.20 -2.53
CA LYS A 72 -15.82 -3.09 -3.28
C LYS A 72 -15.22 -3.48 -4.61
N LYS A 73 -14.61 -2.54 -5.31
CA LYS A 73 -13.99 -2.78 -6.61
C LYS A 73 -12.94 -3.89 -6.54
N PHE A 74 -12.15 -3.90 -5.49
CA PHE A 74 -11.06 -4.88 -5.32
C PHE A 74 -11.42 -6.02 -4.38
N ASN A 75 -12.67 -6.11 -3.95
CA ASN A 75 -13.16 -7.19 -3.07
C ASN A 75 -12.32 -7.34 -1.81
N VAL A 76 -11.99 -6.22 -1.17
CA VAL A 76 -11.20 -6.23 0.07
C VAL A 76 -12.16 -6.50 1.24
N THR A 77 -11.82 -7.50 2.06
CA THR A 77 -12.71 -7.96 3.13
C THR A 77 -12.20 -7.68 4.55
N GLY A 78 -11.01 -7.14 4.67
CA GLY A 78 -10.43 -6.84 5.99
C GLY A 78 -9.40 -5.75 5.91
N ALA A 79 -8.94 -5.29 7.07
CA ALA A 79 -7.94 -4.24 7.17
C ALA A 79 -6.87 -4.63 8.20
N PRO A 80 -5.60 -4.27 7.98
CA PRO A 80 -5.12 -3.64 6.75
C PRO A 80 -5.01 -4.64 5.61
N THR A 81 -5.17 -4.19 4.37
CA THR A 81 -4.87 -5.01 3.20
C THR A 81 -3.97 -4.20 2.28
N THR A 82 -2.86 -4.82 1.89
CA THR A 82 -1.91 -4.20 0.97
C THR A 82 -2.04 -4.87 -0.39
N LEU A 83 -2.23 -4.05 -1.44
CA LEU A 83 -2.35 -4.53 -2.81
C LEU A 83 -1.28 -3.89 -3.66
N VAL A 84 -0.71 -4.66 -4.59
CA VAL A 84 0.27 -4.13 -5.53
C VAL A 84 -0.27 -4.27 -6.94
N PHE A 85 -0.12 -3.20 -7.72
CA PHE A 85 -0.61 -3.13 -9.09
C PHE A 85 0.52 -2.77 -10.03
N GLU A 86 0.43 -3.27 -11.27
CA GLU A 86 1.28 -2.76 -12.35
C GLU A 86 0.87 -1.32 -12.66
N ALA A 87 1.73 -0.61 -13.40
CA ALA A 87 1.45 0.78 -13.79
C ALA A 87 0.14 0.93 -14.56
N ASP A 88 -0.30 -0.13 -15.26
CA ASP A 88 -1.55 -0.13 -16.04
C ASP A 88 -2.79 -0.46 -15.18
N GLY A 89 -2.60 -0.70 -13.89
CA GLY A 89 -3.71 -0.98 -12.98
C GLY A 89 -4.02 -2.46 -12.75
N LYS A 90 -3.24 -3.36 -13.34
CA LYS A 90 -3.44 -4.80 -13.12
C LYS A 90 -2.90 -5.21 -11.74
N GLU A 91 -3.75 -5.82 -10.93
CA GLU A 91 -3.33 -6.33 -9.62
C GLU A 91 -2.39 -7.52 -9.79
N VAL A 92 -1.23 -7.48 -9.12
CA VAL A 92 -0.24 -8.55 -9.20
C VAL A 92 0.01 -9.24 -7.87
N GLN A 93 -0.38 -8.60 -6.76
CA GLN A 93 -0.22 -9.21 -5.44
C GLN A 93 -1.12 -8.53 -4.42
N ARG A 94 -1.54 -9.29 -3.41
CA ARG A 94 -2.13 -8.72 -2.20
C ARG A 94 -1.72 -9.54 -1.01
N PHE A 95 -1.57 -8.87 0.12
CA PHE A 95 -1.28 -9.56 1.38
C PHE A 95 -2.04 -8.84 2.49
N PRO A 96 -2.93 -9.57 3.18
CA PRO A 96 -3.75 -8.98 4.24
C PRO A 96 -3.02 -9.03 5.58
N GLY A 97 -3.36 -8.06 6.43
CA GLY A 97 -2.93 -8.08 7.82
C GLY A 97 -1.60 -7.40 8.08
N TYR A 98 -1.16 -7.53 9.32
CA TYR A 98 0.11 -6.98 9.78
C TYR A 98 1.28 -7.88 9.37
N TYR A 99 2.36 -7.25 8.92
CA TYR A 99 3.63 -7.92 8.63
C TYR A 99 4.76 -7.12 9.29
N PRO A 100 5.66 -7.78 10.03
CA PRO A 100 6.86 -7.09 10.50
C PRO A 100 7.72 -6.61 9.34
N PRO A 101 8.64 -5.66 9.57
CA PRO A 101 9.42 -5.07 8.47
C PRO A 101 10.08 -6.08 7.53
N ALA A 102 10.78 -7.08 8.06
CA ALA A 102 11.47 -8.06 7.22
C ALA A 102 10.49 -8.87 6.36
N ASP A 103 9.36 -9.28 6.94
CA ASP A 103 8.35 -10.05 6.22
C ASP A 103 7.62 -9.19 5.20
N TYR A 104 7.39 -7.91 5.53
CA TYR A 104 6.81 -6.96 4.60
C TYR A 104 7.69 -6.81 3.35
N LEU A 105 9.00 -6.65 3.56
CA LEU A 105 9.96 -6.57 2.46
C LEU A 105 9.95 -7.81 1.59
N LYS A 106 9.82 -8.99 2.21
CA LYS A 106 9.73 -10.24 1.45
C LYS A 106 8.48 -10.28 0.57
N GLN A 107 7.35 -9.76 1.08
CA GLN A 107 6.14 -9.69 0.28
C GLN A 107 6.33 -8.75 -0.92
N LEU A 108 7.00 -7.63 -0.73
CA LEU A 108 7.26 -6.70 -1.81
C LEU A 108 8.17 -7.32 -2.89
N GLU A 109 9.14 -8.12 -2.49
CA GLU A 109 10.04 -8.79 -3.42
C GLU A 109 9.32 -9.75 -4.35
N LYS A 110 8.22 -10.35 -3.90
CA LYS A 110 7.44 -11.28 -4.71
C LYS A 110 6.78 -10.61 -5.92
N THR A 111 6.68 -9.30 -5.90
CA THR A 111 6.04 -8.56 -7.00
C THR A 111 7.03 -8.20 -8.10
N GLY A 112 8.24 -8.52 -7.87
CA GLY A 112 9.19 -8.16 -8.82
C GLY A 112 10.25 -8.08 -9.25
#